data_fc91e0708497553cd81e41f1ae8e0feb
#
_entry.id   fc91e0708497553cd81e41f1ae8e0feb
#
_cell.length_a   1.000
_cell.length_b   1.000
_cell.length_c   1.000
_cell.angle_alpha   90.00
_cell.angle_beta   90.00
_cell.angle_gamma   90.00
#
_symmetry.space_group_name_H-M   'P 1'
#
loop_
_entity.id
_entity.type
_entity.pdbx_description
1 polymer ?
#
loop_
_entity_poly.entity_id
_entity_poly.type
_entity_poly.pdbx_seq_one_letter_code
_entity_poly.pdbx_strand_id
1 'polypeptide(L)'
;KDSGDKTIAAIASDETANVFGLDIIEKSVNDVKTNTTRFAAFSRVENTPFCLTKRENENFILVFTVQNESGALASALNIIGAHNFNMRALRSRPMKNLKWNYYFYIEAEGNVNTQNGKELMQELSALCAKLKLVGSYFSDEEYEK
;
A
#
# COMPACT_ATOMS: atom_id res chain seq x y z
N LYS A 1 31.64 -1.41 -10.69
CA LYS A 1 33.01 -1.73 -10.24
C LYS A 1 33.75 -2.60 -11.26
N ASP A 2 33.09 -3.62 -11.77
CA ASP A 2 33.74 -4.65 -12.59
C ASP A 2 33.98 -4.25 -14.06
N SER A 3 33.39 -3.14 -14.53
CA SER A 3 33.61 -2.66 -15.90
C SER A 3 35.01 -2.09 -16.13
N GLY A 4 35.70 -1.61 -15.08
CA GLY A 4 36.94 -0.88 -15.18
C GLY A 4 36.86 0.47 -15.92
N ASP A 5 35.67 0.86 -16.36
CA ASP A 5 35.44 2.10 -17.10
C ASP A 5 35.24 3.26 -16.12
N LYS A 6 36.16 4.21 -16.14
CA LYS A 6 36.16 5.39 -15.27
C LYS A 6 35.19 6.49 -15.71
N THR A 7 34.52 6.32 -16.84
CA THR A 7 33.53 7.29 -17.34
C THR A 7 32.10 6.95 -16.89
N ILE A 8 31.91 5.83 -16.21
CA ILE A 8 30.59 5.37 -15.71
C ILE A 8 30.43 5.76 -14.25
N ALA A 9 29.33 6.44 -13.94
CA ALA A 9 28.89 6.69 -12.58
C ALA A 9 27.53 6.03 -12.33
N ALA A 10 27.23 5.74 -11.05
CA ALA A 10 25.97 5.18 -10.62
C ALA A 10 25.36 6.00 -9.47
N ILE A 11 24.04 6.09 -9.41
CA ILE A 11 23.33 6.68 -8.28
C ILE A 11 23.10 5.56 -7.26
N ALA A 12 23.60 5.75 -6.04
CA ALA A 12 23.54 4.76 -4.97
C ALA A 12 23.61 5.46 -3.60
N SER A 13 23.48 4.70 -2.51
CA SER A 13 23.69 5.22 -1.16
C SER A 13 25.18 5.29 -0.80
N ASP A 14 25.51 6.12 0.20
CA ASP A 14 26.88 6.23 0.73
C ASP A 14 27.39 4.87 1.23
N GLU A 15 26.51 4.06 1.86
CA GLU A 15 26.86 2.72 2.32
C GLU A 15 27.23 1.78 1.17
N THR A 16 26.50 1.88 0.05
CA THR A 16 26.83 1.10 -1.15
C THR A 16 28.20 1.47 -1.70
N ALA A 17 28.53 2.75 -1.74
CA ALA A 17 29.87 3.19 -2.15
C ALA A 17 30.95 2.58 -1.26
N ASN A 18 30.77 2.63 0.06
CA ASN A 18 31.71 2.06 1.03
C ASN A 18 31.88 0.54 0.87
N VAL A 19 30.79 -0.21 0.73
CA VAL A 19 30.80 -1.68 0.57
C VAL A 19 31.57 -2.10 -0.70
N PHE A 20 31.41 -1.34 -1.78
CA PHE A 20 32.06 -1.66 -3.05
C PHE A 20 33.39 -0.94 -3.26
N GLY A 21 33.85 -0.11 -2.32
CA GLY A 21 35.09 0.66 -2.41
C GLY A 21 35.08 1.60 -3.62
N LEU A 22 33.99 2.36 -3.78
CA LEU A 22 33.82 3.35 -4.83
C LEU A 22 33.94 4.76 -4.25
N ASP A 23 34.46 5.68 -5.05
CA ASP A 23 34.54 7.09 -4.69
C ASP A 23 33.17 7.79 -4.90
N ILE A 24 32.78 8.61 -3.94
CA ILE A 24 31.58 9.43 -4.04
C ILE A 24 31.95 10.72 -4.78
N ILE A 25 31.35 10.93 -5.95
CA ILE A 25 31.60 12.12 -6.78
C ILE A 25 30.75 13.29 -6.27
N GLU A 26 29.45 13.00 -5.99
CA GLU A 26 28.49 14.03 -5.56
C GLU A 26 27.48 13.41 -4.58
N LYS A 27 27.08 14.18 -3.57
CA LYS A 27 26.08 13.79 -2.57
C LYS A 27 24.76 14.50 -2.80
N SER A 28 23.67 13.87 -2.35
CA SER A 28 22.33 14.46 -2.37
C SER A 28 21.86 14.86 -3.79
N VAL A 29 22.11 14.00 -4.76
CA VAL A 29 21.76 14.21 -6.18
C VAL A 29 20.26 14.04 -6.47
N ASN A 30 19.44 13.76 -5.47
CA ASN A 30 17.99 13.65 -5.61
C ASN A 30 17.32 15.02 -5.77
N ASP A 31 16.40 15.14 -6.71
CA ASP A 31 15.68 16.38 -6.99
C ASP A 31 14.73 16.79 -5.86
N VAL A 32 14.28 15.84 -5.05
CA VAL A 32 13.33 16.05 -3.96
C VAL A 32 13.96 15.59 -2.64
N LYS A 33 14.07 16.51 -1.68
CA LYS A 33 14.67 16.21 -0.35
C LYS A 33 13.85 15.20 0.48
N THR A 34 12.57 15.07 0.19
CA THR A 34 11.63 14.16 0.88
C THR A 34 11.32 12.91 0.05
N ASN A 35 12.36 12.21 -0.43
CA ASN A 35 12.15 10.94 -1.12
C ASN A 35 12.01 9.82 -0.08
N THR A 36 10.78 9.38 0.14
CA THR A 36 10.45 8.33 1.12
C THR A 36 10.04 7.06 0.40
N THR A 37 10.63 5.93 0.77
CA THR A 37 10.23 4.60 0.31
C THR A 37 9.48 3.89 1.42
N ARG A 38 8.24 3.46 1.12
CA ARG A 38 7.44 2.66 2.05
C ARG A 38 7.62 1.18 1.74
N PHE A 39 8.08 0.43 2.72
CA PHE A 39 8.19 -1.02 2.66
C PHE A 39 7.00 -1.66 3.35
N ALA A 40 6.54 -2.81 2.86
CA ALA A 40 5.51 -3.61 3.50
C ALA A 40 5.99 -5.05 3.64
N ALA A 41 5.93 -5.58 4.87
CA ALA A 41 6.16 -6.99 5.14
C ALA A 41 4.82 -7.73 5.11
N PHE A 42 4.74 -8.81 4.35
CA PHE A 42 3.54 -9.64 4.25
C PHE A 42 3.79 -11.01 4.86
N SER A 43 2.84 -11.49 5.66
CA SER A 43 2.82 -12.87 6.13
C SER A 43 1.46 -13.50 5.90
N ARG A 44 1.42 -14.85 5.91
CA ARG A 44 0.13 -15.56 5.95
C ARG A 44 -0.48 -15.43 7.35
N VAL A 45 -1.82 -15.45 7.43
CA VAL A 45 -2.56 -15.32 8.69
C VAL A 45 -2.09 -16.33 9.75
N GLU A 46 -1.72 -17.52 9.32
CA GLU A 46 -1.22 -18.62 10.18
C GLU A 46 0.08 -18.27 10.92
N ASN A 47 0.82 -17.27 10.45
CA ASN A 47 2.10 -16.84 11.00
C ASN A 47 1.99 -15.54 11.80
N THR A 48 0.81 -15.14 12.26
CA THR A 48 0.59 -13.83 12.89
C THR A 48 0.50 -13.93 14.43
N PRO A 49 1.60 -14.10 15.16
CA PRO A 49 1.57 -13.98 16.62
C PRO A 49 1.50 -12.52 17.11
N PHE A 50 1.66 -11.54 16.20
CA PHE A 50 1.87 -10.13 16.59
C PHE A 50 0.65 -9.21 16.53
N CYS A 51 -0.52 -9.68 16.11
CA CYS A 51 -1.73 -8.85 16.02
C CYS A 51 -2.53 -8.69 17.32
N LEU A 52 -2.00 -9.08 18.46
CA LEU A 52 -2.74 -9.07 19.72
C LEU A 52 -2.54 -7.80 20.57
N THR A 53 -1.62 -6.94 20.23
CA THR A 53 -1.49 -5.63 20.89
C THR A 53 -2.35 -4.61 20.16
N LYS A 54 -3.33 -4.04 20.86
CA LYS A 54 -4.12 -2.90 20.44
C LYS A 54 -3.16 -1.74 20.18
N ARG A 55 -2.75 -1.55 18.93
CA ARG A 55 -1.93 -0.40 18.53
C ARG A 55 -2.85 0.69 18.00
N GLU A 56 -2.56 1.91 18.32
CA GLU A 56 -3.13 3.08 17.67
C GLU A 56 -2.66 3.12 16.21
N ASN A 57 -3.45 3.70 15.31
CA ASN A 57 -3.14 3.81 13.87
C ASN A 57 -3.16 2.48 13.07
N GLU A 58 -4.12 1.62 13.37
CA GLU A 58 -4.41 0.46 12.52
C GLU A 58 -4.96 0.93 11.18
N ASN A 59 -4.52 0.28 10.12
CA ASN A 59 -4.98 0.48 8.76
C ASN A 59 -5.32 -0.88 8.15
N PHE A 60 -6.19 -0.88 7.15
CA PHE A 60 -6.52 -2.09 6.41
C PHE A 60 -6.49 -1.86 4.90
N ILE A 61 -6.34 -2.96 4.17
CA ILE A 61 -6.29 -2.96 2.71
C ILE A 61 -7.43 -3.81 2.17
N LEU A 62 -8.24 -3.20 1.30
CA LEU A 62 -9.26 -3.89 0.52
C LEU A 62 -8.89 -3.92 -0.95
N VAL A 63 -9.22 -5.03 -1.60
CA VAL A 63 -9.21 -5.14 -3.06
C VAL A 63 -10.59 -5.61 -3.50
N PHE A 64 -11.22 -4.89 -4.41
CA PHE A 64 -12.54 -5.23 -4.89
C PHE A 64 -12.74 -4.90 -6.37
N THR A 65 -13.80 -5.44 -6.93
CA THR A 65 -14.28 -5.13 -8.28
C THR A 65 -15.74 -4.72 -8.20
N VAL A 66 -16.11 -3.73 -8.99
CA VAL A 66 -17.51 -3.32 -9.21
C VAL A 66 -17.88 -3.54 -10.66
N GLN A 67 -19.17 -3.51 -10.96
CA GLN A 67 -19.66 -3.53 -12.33
C GLN A 67 -19.14 -2.30 -13.07
N ASN A 68 -18.86 -2.43 -14.37
CA ASN A 68 -18.39 -1.30 -15.17
C ASN A 68 -19.58 -0.43 -15.60
N GLU A 69 -20.20 0.22 -14.65
CA GLU A 69 -21.38 1.06 -14.80
C GLU A 69 -21.15 2.44 -14.16
N SER A 70 -21.89 3.41 -14.65
CA SER A 70 -21.83 4.77 -14.12
C SER A 70 -22.22 4.78 -12.63
N GLY A 71 -21.38 5.33 -11.79
CA GLY A 71 -21.63 5.45 -10.35
C GLY A 71 -21.28 4.22 -9.51
N ALA A 72 -20.96 3.06 -10.08
CA ALA A 72 -20.70 1.84 -9.31
C ALA A 72 -19.51 1.99 -8.33
N LEU A 73 -18.42 2.59 -8.76
CA LEU A 73 -17.30 2.90 -7.87
C LEU A 73 -17.68 3.94 -6.81
N ALA A 74 -18.42 4.98 -7.19
CA ALA A 74 -18.85 6.01 -6.25
C ALA A 74 -19.72 5.42 -5.13
N SER A 75 -20.61 4.47 -5.45
CA SER A 75 -21.41 3.76 -4.45
C SER A 75 -20.55 2.99 -3.44
N ALA A 76 -19.52 2.29 -3.91
CA ALA A 76 -18.59 1.60 -3.02
C ALA A 76 -17.82 2.58 -2.11
N LEU A 77 -17.36 3.71 -2.65
CA LEU A 77 -16.66 4.74 -1.86
C LEU A 77 -17.58 5.41 -0.85
N ASN A 78 -18.86 5.64 -1.20
CA ASN A 78 -19.86 6.18 -0.28
C ASN A 78 -20.14 5.25 0.90
N ILE A 79 -20.19 3.94 0.68
CA ILE A 79 -20.32 2.96 1.77
C ILE A 79 -19.14 3.08 2.74
N ILE A 80 -17.91 3.14 2.24
CA ILE A 80 -16.71 3.28 3.09
C ILE A 80 -16.77 4.56 3.91
N GLY A 81 -17.17 5.68 3.29
CA GLY A 81 -17.34 6.97 3.96
C GLY A 81 -18.46 6.98 5.00
N ALA A 82 -19.59 6.32 4.71
CA ALA A 82 -20.73 6.21 5.64
C ALA A 82 -20.35 5.45 6.93
N HIS A 83 -19.43 4.50 6.82
CA HIS A 83 -18.87 3.81 7.99
C HIS A 83 -17.70 4.57 8.67
N ASN A 84 -17.47 5.83 8.30
CA ASN A 84 -16.43 6.70 8.85
C ASN A 84 -15.00 6.16 8.74
N PHE A 85 -14.71 5.35 7.73
CA PHE A 85 -13.35 4.94 7.42
C PHE A 85 -12.69 5.95 6.48
N ASN A 86 -11.60 6.56 6.92
CA ASN A 86 -10.84 7.52 6.13
C ASN A 86 -9.92 6.80 5.14
N MET A 87 -10.12 7.05 3.84
CA MET A 87 -9.29 6.45 2.80
C MET A 87 -7.98 7.21 2.63
N ARG A 88 -6.86 6.50 2.76
CA ARG A 88 -5.49 7.03 2.53
C ARG A 88 -5.03 6.87 1.08
N ALA A 89 -5.48 5.82 0.42
CA ALA A 89 -5.13 5.56 -0.97
C ALA A 89 -6.26 4.86 -1.71
N LEU A 90 -6.43 5.24 -2.97
CA LEU A 90 -7.28 4.56 -3.94
C LEU A 90 -6.48 4.38 -5.23
N ARG A 91 -6.39 3.16 -5.72
CA ARG A 91 -5.70 2.84 -6.97
C ARG A 91 -6.53 1.87 -7.79
N SER A 92 -6.57 2.08 -9.09
CA SER A 92 -7.19 1.15 -10.04
C SER A 92 -6.11 0.42 -10.86
N ARG A 93 -6.36 -0.85 -11.16
CA ARG A 93 -5.52 -1.63 -12.05
C ARG A 93 -6.39 -2.44 -13.03
N PRO A 94 -6.05 -2.47 -14.32
CA PRO A 94 -6.80 -3.27 -15.29
C PRO A 94 -6.65 -4.77 -15.01
N MET A 95 -7.71 -5.52 -15.23
CA MET A 95 -7.68 -6.98 -15.14
C MET A 95 -7.07 -7.55 -16.43
N LYS A 96 -6.06 -8.41 -16.30
CA LYS A 96 -5.27 -8.92 -17.44
C LYS A 96 -6.09 -9.62 -18.53
N ASN A 97 -7.24 -10.21 -18.19
CA ASN A 97 -8.00 -11.06 -19.13
C ASN A 97 -9.39 -10.50 -19.50
N LEU A 98 -9.75 -9.33 -19.00
CA LEU A 98 -11.06 -8.73 -19.22
C LEU A 98 -10.89 -7.28 -19.62
N LYS A 99 -11.18 -6.96 -20.89
CA LYS A 99 -11.16 -5.57 -21.38
C LYS A 99 -12.13 -4.73 -20.57
N TRP A 100 -11.66 -3.54 -20.14
CA TRP A 100 -12.44 -2.53 -19.43
C TRP A 100 -12.92 -2.93 -18.03
N ASN A 101 -12.40 -4.01 -17.44
CA ASN A 101 -12.64 -4.37 -16.05
C ASN A 101 -11.41 -4.02 -15.20
N TYR A 102 -11.69 -3.44 -14.04
CA TYR A 102 -10.68 -2.98 -13.11
C TYR A 102 -10.90 -3.62 -11.75
N TYR A 103 -9.81 -3.89 -11.05
CA TYR A 103 -9.85 -4.04 -9.61
C TYR A 103 -9.37 -2.74 -8.95
N PHE A 104 -9.98 -2.44 -7.84
CA PHE A 104 -9.66 -1.28 -7.03
C PHE A 104 -8.96 -1.74 -5.77
N TYR A 105 -7.88 -1.05 -5.45
CA TYR A 105 -7.11 -1.20 -4.23
C TYR A 105 -7.38 0.02 -3.37
N ILE A 106 -7.78 -0.20 -2.12
CA ILE A 106 -8.00 0.85 -1.13
C ILE A 106 -7.17 0.55 0.12
N GLU A 107 -6.54 1.59 0.64
CA GLU A 107 -6.04 1.64 2.00
C GLU A 107 -6.94 2.56 2.80
N ALA A 108 -7.38 2.13 3.97
CA ALA A 108 -8.19 2.94 4.87
C ALA A 108 -7.70 2.82 6.32
N GLU A 109 -7.89 3.90 7.08
CA GLU A 109 -7.57 3.98 8.50
C GLU A 109 -8.67 3.31 9.33
N GLY A 110 -8.29 2.61 10.36
CA GLY A 110 -9.18 1.99 11.34
C GLY A 110 -9.09 0.48 11.41
N ASN A 111 -9.83 -0.09 12.35
CA ASN A 111 -9.87 -1.53 12.59
C ASN A 111 -11.10 -2.15 11.94
N VAL A 112 -10.89 -2.94 10.90
CA VAL A 112 -11.95 -3.64 10.16
C VAL A 112 -12.60 -4.78 10.97
N ASN A 113 -11.98 -5.22 12.06
CA ASN A 113 -12.51 -6.30 12.92
C ASN A 113 -13.53 -5.80 13.96
N THR A 114 -13.78 -4.50 14.02
CA THR A 114 -14.87 -3.92 14.83
C THR A 114 -16.25 -4.29 14.29
N GLN A 115 -17.29 -4.05 15.07
CA GLN A 115 -18.66 -4.26 14.58
C GLN A 115 -18.95 -3.42 13.33
N ASN A 116 -18.57 -2.13 13.35
CA ASN A 116 -18.69 -1.23 12.20
C ASN A 116 -17.91 -1.72 10.98
N GLY A 117 -16.70 -2.27 11.17
CA GLY A 117 -15.91 -2.85 10.08
C GLY A 117 -16.55 -4.11 9.49
N LYS A 118 -17.21 -4.93 10.29
CA LYS A 118 -17.97 -6.11 9.81
C LYS A 118 -19.18 -5.69 8.97
N GLU A 119 -19.89 -4.65 9.41
CA GLU A 119 -21.02 -4.08 8.69
C GLU A 119 -20.57 -3.49 7.35
N LEU A 120 -19.47 -2.72 7.34
CA LEU A 120 -18.82 -2.26 6.11
C LEU A 120 -18.55 -3.41 5.13
N MET A 121 -17.92 -4.48 5.62
CA MET A 121 -17.58 -5.64 4.78
C MET A 121 -18.82 -6.33 4.23
N GLN A 122 -19.88 -6.40 5.00
CA GLN A 122 -21.16 -6.97 4.58
C GLN A 122 -21.81 -6.12 3.48
N GLU A 123 -21.90 -4.81 3.65
CA GLU A 123 -22.47 -3.91 2.65
C GLU A 123 -21.65 -3.89 1.36
N LEU A 124 -20.32 -3.81 1.46
CA LEU A 124 -19.46 -3.89 0.28
C LEU A 124 -19.59 -5.23 -0.43
N SER A 125 -19.76 -6.33 0.29
CA SER A 125 -19.92 -7.65 -0.32
C SER A 125 -21.23 -7.79 -1.11
N ALA A 126 -22.25 -7.05 -0.76
CA ALA A 126 -23.52 -7.02 -1.49
C ALA A 126 -23.42 -6.19 -2.81
N LEU A 127 -22.55 -5.18 -2.83
CA LEU A 127 -22.36 -4.31 -3.99
C LEU A 127 -21.27 -4.81 -4.95
N CYS A 128 -20.17 -5.33 -4.39
CA CYS A 128 -19.00 -5.69 -5.16
C CYS A 128 -19.11 -7.08 -5.80
N ALA A 129 -18.71 -7.23 -7.06
CA ALA A 129 -18.66 -8.54 -7.71
C ALA A 129 -17.60 -9.46 -7.07
N LYS A 130 -16.50 -8.88 -6.59
CA LYS A 130 -15.46 -9.54 -5.78
C LYS A 130 -14.99 -8.56 -4.72
N LEU A 131 -14.80 -9.04 -3.51
CA LEU A 131 -14.26 -8.29 -2.38
C LEU A 131 -13.25 -9.15 -1.63
N LYS A 132 -12.11 -8.59 -1.31
CA LYS A 132 -11.07 -9.26 -0.52
C LYS A 132 -10.47 -8.28 0.47
N LEU A 133 -10.51 -8.62 1.74
CA LEU A 133 -9.63 -8.03 2.76
C LEU A 133 -8.24 -8.65 2.56
N VAL A 134 -7.27 -7.83 2.21
CA VAL A 134 -5.86 -8.27 2.04
C VAL A 134 -5.22 -8.47 3.39
N GLY A 135 -5.51 -7.56 4.33
CA GLY A 135 -5.02 -7.61 5.70
C GLY A 135 -5.10 -6.26 6.38
N SER A 136 -4.80 -6.26 7.67
CA SER A 136 -4.58 -5.05 8.47
C SER A 136 -3.09 -4.88 8.75
N TYR A 137 -2.65 -3.65 8.94
CA TYR A 137 -1.28 -3.32 9.28
C TYR A 137 -1.24 -2.07 10.17
N PHE A 138 -0.13 -1.90 10.86
CA PHE A 138 0.18 -0.69 11.59
C PHE A 138 1.28 0.05 10.83
N SER A 139 1.17 1.35 10.69
CA SER A 139 2.29 2.15 10.19
C SER A 139 3.26 2.35 11.34
N ASP A 140 4.46 1.83 11.19
CA ASP A 140 5.57 2.18 12.07
C ASP A 140 6.05 3.61 11.79
N GLU A 141 6.75 4.20 12.76
CA GLU A 141 7.36 5.52 12.64
C GLU A 141 8.35 5.56 11.46
N GLU A 142 8.48 6.73 10.86
CA GLU A 142 9.51 6.95 9.84
C GLU A 142 10.89 6.77 10.49
N TYR A 143 11.70 5.87 9.92
CA TYR A 143 13.11 5.78 10.27
C TYR A 143 13.84 6.95 9.59
N GLU A 144 14.07 8.01 10.35
CA GLU A 144 15.03 9.04 9.93
C GLU A 144 16.45 8.44 10.04
N LYS A 145 17.21 8.56 8.96
CA LYS A 145 18.63 8.22 8.91
C LYS A 145 19.48 9.42 9.26
#